data_8b28f3583fa0b42ae8127ac8d03b01f2
#
_entry.id   8b28f3583fa0b42ae8127ac8d03b01f2
#
_cell.length_a   1.000
_cell.length_b   1.000
_cell.length_c   1.000
_cell.angle_alpha   90.00
_cell.angle_beta   90.00
_cell.angle_gamma   90.00
#
_symmetry.space_group_name_H-M   'P 1'
#
loop_
_entity.id
_entity.type
_entity.pdbx_description
1 polymer ?
#
loop_
_entity_poly.entity_id
_entity_poly.type
_entity_poly.pdbx_seq_one_letter_code
_entity_poly.pdbx_strand_id
1 'polypeptide(L)'
;MSEILSNMKQNGKILTSSPIDSLIGGGVEKGVITQFYGPPGSGKTNIALNLLVQSASSGGKSIFIDTEGGLSIERVKQISGTDFIQLAPNIIVFEPSTFAEQDSVLRRVEQMILSGEKVELIILDSAVALYRVLDGDSSQIKRELGKQMGLLTKLARKDDIAVVITNQVYASFEGEGMVEPVGGTILKYRSKIMIELEKGDISGERYAILKRHRSRPEGLRTRFFIVDSGLR
;
A
#
# COMPACT_ATOMS: atom_id res chain seq x y z
N MET A 1 25.25 -12.27 -5.09
CA MET A 1 25.66 -12.00 -3.70
C MET A 1 24.95 -13.05 -2.84
N SER A 2 25.70 -13.85 -2.10
CA SER A 2 25.17 -14.89 -1.21
C SER A 2 25.40 -14.46 0.23
N GLU A 3 24.40 -14.59 1.09
CA GLU A 3 24.49 -14.33 2.53
C GLU A 3 24.14 -15.59 3.31
N ILE A 4 24.81 -15.78 4.46
CA ILE A 4 24.48 -16.86 5.38
C ILE A 4 23.21 -16.46 6.14
N LEU A 5 22.23 -17.37 6.24
CA LEU A 5 20.91 -17.11 6.84
C LEU A 5 20.98 -16.48 8.23
N SER A 6 21.97 -16.90 9.06
CA SER A 6 22.18 -16.34 10.41
C SER A 6 22.54 -14.85 10.42
N ASN A 7 23.04 -14.32 9.32
CA ASN A 7 23.48 -12.93 9.18
C ASN A 7 22.39 -12.04 8.52
N MET A 8 21.31 -12.64 8.07
CA MET A 8 20.19 -11.87 7.50
C MET A 8 19.44 -11.10 8.59
N LYS A 9 19.38 -9.79 8.44
CA LYS A 9 18.57 -8.94 9.33
C LYS A 9 17.08 -9.18 9.11
N GLN A 10 16.30 -9.13 10.20
CA GLN A 10 14.85 -9.04 10.07
C GLN A 10 14.49 -7.70 9.42
N ASN A 11 13.57 -7.73 8.46
CA ASN A 11 13.07 -6.52 7.83
C ASN A 11 12.39 -5.62 8.86
N GLY A 12 12.62 -4.31 8.77
CA GLY A 12 11.89 -3.31 9.54
C GLY A 12 10.39 -3.37 9.23
N LYS A 13 9.58 -2.79 10.12
CA LYS A 13 8.13 -2.73 9.97
C LYS A 13 7.62 -1.34 10.25
N ILE A 14 6.53 -0.96 9.56
CA ILE A 14 5.79 0.27 9.80
C ILE A 14 4.43 -0.11 10.37
N LEU A 15 4.08 0.49 11.52
CA LEU A 15 2.83 0.21 12.20
C LEU A 15 1.66 0.89 11.48
N THR A 16 0.52 0.22 11.45
CA THR A 16 -0.77 0.86 11.12
C THR A 16 -1.39 1.53 12.34
N SER A 17 -0.84 1.27 13.53
CA SER A 17 -1.39 1.66 14.83
C SER A 17 -2.83 1.19 15.04
N SER A 18 -3.11 -0.04 14.59
CA SER A 18 -4.43 -0.67 14.66
C SER A 18 -4.33 -2.18 14.86
N PRO A 19 -5.44 -2.90 15.11
CA PRO A 19 -5.45 -4.36 15.21
C PRO A 19 -4.89 -5.09 13.98
N ILE A 20 -4.77 -4.40 12.83
CA ILE A 20 -4.15 -4.94 11.61
C ILE A 20 -2.69 -5.33 11.86
N ASP A 21 -1.97 -4.61 12.73
CA ASP A 21 -0.58 -4.92 13.04
C ASP A 21 -0.44 -6.33 13.59
N SER A 22 -1.31 -6.73 14.52
CA SER A 22 -1.34 -8.10 15.05
C SER A 22 -1.65 -9.13 13.96
N LEU A 23 -2.56 -8.79 13.03
CA LEU A 23 -2.93 -9.66 11.92
C LEU A 23 -1.74 -9.98 11.00
N ILE A 24 -0.92 -8.98 10.70
CA ILE A 24 0.23 -9.07 9.78
C ILE A 24 1.59 -9.26 10.47
N GLY A 25 1.59 -9.57 11.78
CA GLY A 25 2.83 -9.90 12.49
C GLY A 25 3.63 -8.71 13.00
N GLY A 26 2.98 -7.59 13.29
CA GLY A 26 3.60 -6.42 13.92
C GLY A 26 3.84 -5.25 13.00
N GLY A 27 3.05 -5.12 11.91
CA GLY A 27 3.12 -4.00 10.98
C GLY A 27 3.49 -4.39 9.55
N VAL A 28 3.44 -3.42 8.65
CA VAL A 28 3.79 -3.58 7.22
C VAL A 28 5.29 -3.79 7.08
N GLU A 29 5.68 -4.91 6.49
CA GLU A 29 7.09 -5.29 6.34
C GLU A 29 7.79 -4.46 5.24
N LYS A 30 8.99 -3.98 5.52
CA LYS A 30 9.91 -3.47 4.51
C LYS A 30 10.44 -4.61 3.62
N GLY A 31 10.97 -4.27 2.46
CA GLY A 31 11.52 -5.23 1.52
C GLY A 31 10.50 -6.01 0.70
N VAL A 32 9.20 -5.77 0.89
CA VAL A 32 8.12 -6.44 0.14
C VAL A 32 6.99 -5.48 -0.21
N ILE A 33 6.14 -5.90 -1.14
CA ILE A 33 4.89 -5.22 -1.45
C ILE A 33 3.77 -5.84 -0.60
N THR A 34 3.08 -4.97 0.16
CA THR A 34 1.84 -5.28 0.88
C THR A 34 0.67 -4.68 0.11
N GLN A 35 -0.36 -5.48 -0.15
CA GLN A 35 -1.56 -5.07 -0.88
C GLN A 35 -2.77 -5.07 0.05
N PHE A 36 -3.46 -3.93 0.12
CA PHE A 36 -4.80 -3.82 0.69
C PHE A 36 -5.82 -3.71 -0.43
N TYR A 37 -6.83 -4.56 -0.44
CA TYR A 37 -7.87 -4.54 -1.46
C TYR A 37 -9.26 -4.72 -0.86
N GLY A 38 -10.28 -4.29 -1.57
CA GLY A 38 -11.66 -4.37 -1.12
C GLY A 38 -12.57 -3.35 -1.82
N PRO A 39 -13.88 -3.38 -1.53
CA PRO A 39 -14.85 -2.50 -2.16
C PRO A 39 -14.59 -1.01 -1.83
N PRO A 40 -15.22 -0.08 -2.58
CA PRO A 40 -15.18 1.34 -2.24
C PRO A 40 -15.66 1.57 -0.80
N GLY A 41 -14.93 2.44 -0.05
CA GLY A 41 -15.25 2.75 1.34
C GLY A 41 -14.87 1.66 2.36
N SER A 42 -14.12 0.61 1.99
CA SER A 42 -13.61 -0.41 2.93
C SER A 42 -12.44 0.06 3.79
N GLY A 43 -11.91 1.27 3.56
CA GLY A 43 -10.88 1.86 4.42
C GLY A 43 -9.45 1.81 3.86
N LYS A 44 -9.25 1.39 2.60
CA LYS A 44 -7.93 1.30 1.94
C LYS A 44 -7.10 2.58 2.11
N THR A 45 -7.62 3.71 1.66
CA THR A 45 -6.97 5.03 1.76
C THR A 45 -6.74 5.44 3.22
N ASN A 46 -7.68 5.15 4.15
CA ASN A 46 -7.46 5.45 5.58
C ASN A 46 -6.29 4.67 6.18
N ILE A 47 -6.11 3.39 5.81
CA ILE A 47 -4.95 2.59 6.22
C ILE A 47 -3.67 3.19 5.62
N ALA A 48 -3.70 3.55 4.33
CA ALA A 48 -2.59 4.19 3.64
C ALA A 48 -2.16 5.49 4.31
N LEU A 49 -3.12 6.37 4.67
CA LEU A 49 -2.86 7.64 5.36
C LEU A 49 -2.33 7.43 6.79
N ASN A 50 -2.81 6.41 7.51
CA ASN A 50 -2.23 6.07 8.82
C ASN A 50 -0.77 5.64 8.69
N LEU A 51 -0.47 4.76 7.75
CA LEU A 51 0.91 4.34 7.47
C LEU A 51 1.80 5.52 7.04
N LEU A 52 1.26 6.45 6.24
CA LEU A 52 1.94 7.66 5.82
C LEU A 52 2.38 8.50 7.02
N VAL A 53 1.45 8.77 7.95
CA VAL A 53 1.70 9.53 9.18
C VAL A 53 2.69 8.81 10.08
N GLN A 54 2.51 7.52 10.33
CA GLN A 54 3.39 6.72 11.20
C GLN A 54 4.83 6.65 10.65
N SER A 55 4.98 6.48 9.34
CA SER A 55 6.28 6.46 8.70
C SER A 55 6.97 7.83 8.76
N ALA A 56 6.25 8.91 8.49
CA ALA A 56 6.78 10.27 8.55
C ALA A 56 7.25 10.66 9.96
N SER A 57 6.59 10.13 11.00
CA SER A 57 6.96 10.33 12.41
C SER A 57 8.32 9.72 12.75
N SER A 58 8.78 8.72 12.00
CA SER A 58 10.08 8.07 12.18
C SER A 58 11.24 8.85 11.57
N GLY A 59 10.97 10.01 10.92
CA GLY A 59 11.97 10.89 10.33
C GLY A 59 12.46 10.53 8.94
N GLY A 60 11.92 9.48 8.32
CA GLY A 60 12.18 9.12 6.93
C GLY A 60 11.15 9.73 5.96
N LYS A 61 11.51 9.85 4.68
CA LYS A 61 10.58 10.31 3.65
C LYS A 61 9.51 9.25 3.39
N SER A 62 8.27 9.68 3.31
CA SER A 62 7.11 8.86 2.95
C SER A 62 6.50 9.41 1.67
N ILE A 63 6.38 8.56 0.67
CA ILE A 63 5.89 8.94 -0.66
C ILE A 63 4.48 8.41 -0.83
N PHE A 64 3.56 9.29 -1.20
CA PHE A 64 2.18 8.96 -1.53
C PHE A 64 1.92 9.28 -3.01
N ILE A 65 1.59 8.26 -3.78
CA ILE A 65 1.22 8.39 -5.20
C ILE A 65 -0.29 8.21 -5.26
N ASP A 66 -1.00 9.32 -5.41
CA ASP A 66 -2.45 9.39 -5.47
C ASP A 66 -2.93 9.34 -6.93
N THR A 67 -3.61 8.27 -7.31
CA THR A 67 -4.15 8.10 -8.65
C THR A 67 -5.68 8.23 -8.70
N GLU A 68 -6.31 8.39 -7.54
CA GLU A 68 -7.78 8.47 -7.42
C GLU A 68 -8.25 9.81 -6.83
N GLY A 69 -7.33 10.69 -6.39
CA GLY A 69 -7.67 11.93 -5.71
C GLY A 69 -8.23 11.69 -4.30
N GLY A 70 -7.79 10.62 -3.65
CA GLY A 70 -8.28 10.20 -2.33
C GLY A 70 -7.55 10.82 -1.14
N LEU A 71 -6.43 11.50 -1.36
CA LEU A 71 -5.68 12.15 -0.30
C LEU A 71 -6.40 13.43 0.14
N SER A 72 -6.71 13.53 1.42
CA SER A 72 -7.23 14.74 2.06
C SER A 72 -6.23 15.25 3.09
N ILE A 73 -5.80 16.50 2.92
CA ILE A 73 -4.91 17.17 3.89
C ILE A 73 -5.59 17.25 5.26
N GLU A 74 -6.90 17.50 5.30
CA GLU A 74 -7.70 17.53 6.52
C GLU A 74 -7.64 16.17 7.22
N ARG A 75 -7.72 15.08 6.47
CA ARG A 75 -7.63 13.73 7.02
C ARG A 75 -6.24 13.44 7.58
N VAL A 76 -5.20 13.84 6.89
CA VAL A 76 -3.81 13.74 7.40
C VAL A 76 -3.65 14.54 8.70
N LYS A 77 -4.21 15.75 8.78
CA LYS A 77 -4.22 16.56 10.00
C LYS A 77 -4.96 15.90 11.15
N GLN A 78 -6.12 15.29 10.89
CA GLN A 78 -6.88 14.55 11.92
C GLN A 78 -6.07 13.40 12.50
N ILE A 79 -5.38 12.64 11.64
CA ILE A 79 -4.57 11.48 12.04
C ILE A 79 -3.30 11.92 12.79
N SER A 80 -2.61 12.95 12.30
CA SER A 80 -1.35 13.44 12.88
C SER A 80 -1.55 14.35 14.11
N GLY A 81 -2.74 14.90 14.29
CA GLY A 81 -3.03 15.83 15.39
C GLY A 81 -2.10 17.06 15.39
N THR A 82 -1.48 17.33 16.52
CA THR A 82 -0.57 18.48 16.71
C THR A 82 0.75 18.35 15.94
N ASP A 83 1.11 17.13 15.51
CA ASP A 83 2.41 16.84 14.93
C ASP A 83 2.47 17.14 13.43
N PHE A 84 1.33 17.53 12.80
CA PHE A 84 1.22 17.77 11.36
C PHE A 84 2.35 18.64 10.79
N ILE A 85 2.65 19.78 11.44
CA ILE A 85 3.67 20.73 10.96
C ILE A 85 5.07 20.09 10.94
N GLN A 86 5.36 19.22 11.91
CA GLN A 86 6.66 18.53 12.00
C GLN A 86 6.76 17.38 10.99
N LEU A 87 5.65 16.73 10.69
CA LEU A 87 5.61 15.56 9.80
C LEU A 87 5.53 15.92 8.32
N ALA A 88 4.83 17.01 7.99
CA ALA A 88 4.56 17.41 6.61
C ALA A 88 5.83 17.52 5.72
N PRO A 89 6.98 18.01 6.19
CA PRO A 89 8.22 18.02 5.40
C PRO A 89 8.76 16.63 5.00
N ASN A 90 8.29 15.57 5.68
CA ASN A 90 8.68 14.19 5.39
C ASN A 90 7.68 13.48 4.44
N ILE A 91 6.60 14.14 4.06
CA ILE A 91 5.57 13.59 3.19
C ILE A 91 5.70 14.21 1.80
N ILE A 92 5.84 13.38 0.78
CA ILE A 92 5.90 13.80 -0.61
C ILE A 92 4.72 13.17 -1.35
N VAL A 93 3.92 14.00 -2.01
CA VAL A 93 2.73 13.57 -2.74
C VAL A 93 2.95 13.78 -4.23
N PHE A 94 2.55 12.77 -5.02
CA PHE A 94 2.46 12.83 -6.47
C PHE A 94 1.04 12.49 -6.90
N GLU A 95 0.51 13.22 -7.87
CA GLU A 95 -0.85 13.06 -8.39
C GLU A 95 -0.82 12.84 -9.91
N PRO A 96 -0.35 11.66 -10.39
CA PRO A 96 -0.36 11.36 -11.82
C PRO A 96 -1.79 11.23 -12.33
N SER A 97 -2.05 11.81 -13.50
CA SER A 97 -3.36 11.79 -14.17
C SER A 97 -3.46 10.69 -15.23
N THR A 98 -2.32 10.13 -15.65
CA THR A 98 -2.25 9.08 -16.67
C THR A 98 -1.35 7.94 -16.21
N PHE A 99 -1.55 6.75 -16.80
CA PHE A 99 -0.72 5.59 -16.49
C PHE A 99 0.76 5.78 -16.90
N ALA A 100 1.02 6.59 -17.95
CA ALA A 100 2.37 6.97 -18.35
C ALA A 100 3.02 7.93 -17.35
N GLU A 101 2.24 8.88 -16.80
CA GLU A 101 2.72 9.74 -15.72
C GLU A 101 3.00 8.96 -14.46
N GLN A 102 2.19 7.94 -14.13
CA GLN A 102 2.45 7.03 -13.01
C GLN A 102 3.83 6.34 -13.17
N ASP A 103 4.18 5.85 -14.37
CA ASP A 103 5.51 5.30 -14.64
C ASP A 103 6.61 6.35 -14.44
N SER A 104 6.39 7.57 -14.94
CA SER A 104 7.33 8.69 -14.79
C SER A 104 7.56 9.06 -13.32
N VAL A 105 6.49 9.08 -12.52
CA VAL A 105 6.56 9.30 -11.05
C VAL A 105 7.39 8.20 -10.39
N LEU A 106 7.14 6.93 -10.71
CA LEU A 106 7.88 5.81 -10.13
C LEU A 106 9.39 5.89 -10.46
N ARG A 107 9.75 6.30 -11.68
CA ARG A 107 11.14 6.56 -12.06
C ARG A 107 11.74 7.74 -11.31
N ARG A 108 10.97 8.80 -11.10
CA ARG A 108 11.41 9.95 -10.29
C ARG A 108 11.68 9.52 -8.85
N VAL A 109 10.83 8.70 -8.26
CA VAL A 109 11.06 8.12 -6.93
C VAL A 109 12.35 7.30 -6.90
N GLU A 110 12.61 6.47 -7.92
CA GLU A 110 13.88 5.75 -8.04
C GLU A 110 15.08 6.70 -8.06
N GLN A 111 15.01 7.80 -8.82
CA GLN A 111 16.09 8.78 -8.88
C GLN A 111 16.30 9.49 -7.52
N MET A 112 15.24 9.82 -6.80
CA MET A 112 15.35 10.40 -5.45
C MET A 112 16.09 9.45 -4.49
N ILE A 113 15.80 8.16 -4.53
CA ILE A 113 16.47 7.15 -3.71
C ILE A 113 17.95 7.03 -4.13
N LEU A 114 18.22 7.00 -5.44
CA LEU A 114 19.61 6.93 -5.96
C LEU A 114 20.44 8.18 -5.63
N SER A 115 19.80 9.34 -5.48
CA SER A 115 20.46 10.60 -5.05
C SER A 115 20.67 10.69 -3.54
N GLY A 116 20.25 9.67 -2.77
CA GLY A 116 20.51 9.58 -1.33
C GLY A 116 19.34 9.97 -0.45
N GLU A 117 18.15 10.24 -1.00
CA GLU A 117 16.96 10.47 -0.18
C GLU A 117 16.60 9.20 0.59
N LYS A 118 16.46 9.33 1.90
CA LYS A 118 16.07 8.23 2.79
C LYS A 118 14.56 8.01 2.73
N VAL A 119 14.11 7.17 1.81
CA VAL A 119 12.69 6.80 1.67
C VAL A 119 12.42 5.55 2.51
N GLU A 120 11.40 5.63 3.37
CA GLU A 120 10.98 4.53 4.26
C GLU A 120 9.72 3.82 3.77
N LEU A 121 8.84 4.57 3.09
CA LEU A 121 7.52 4.11 2.63
C LEU A 121 7.20 4.66 1.25
N ILE A 122 6.68 3.79 0.39
CA ILE A 122 6.03 4.18 -0.87
C ILE A 122 4.61 3.62 -0.86
N ILE A 123 3.64 4.50 -1.03
CA ILE A 123 2.22 4.16 -1.18
C ILE A 123 1.79 4.46 -2.61
N LEU A 124 1.09 3.52 -3.26
CA LEU A 124 0.42 3.71 -4.54
C LEU A 124 -1.08 3.45 -4.35
N ASP A 125 -1.86 4.51 -4.26
CA ASP A 125 -3.31 4.49 -4.03
C ASP A 125 -4.06 5.04 -5.27
N SER A 126 -4.52 4.20 -6.21
CA SER A 126 -4.39 2.75 -6.27
C SER A 126 -3.47 2.31 -7.44
N ALA A 127 -3.01 1.08 -7.37
CA ALA A 127 -2.13 0.52 -8.40
C ALA A 127 -2.81 0.33 -9.76
N VAL A 128 -4.15 0.38 -9.82
CA VAL A 128 -4.93 -0.01 -11.00
C VAL A 128 -5.91 1.07 -11.51
N ALA A 129 -6.07 2.19 -10.82
CA ALA A 129 -7.04 3.21 -11.25
C ALA A 129 -6.75 3.67 -12.70
N LEU A 130 -5.54 4.11 -12.96
CA LEU A 130 -5.12 4.58 -14.28
C LEU A 130 -4.90 3.46 -15.30
N TYR A 131 -4.61 2.25 -14.84
CA TYR A 131 -4.51 1.05 -15.67
C TYR A 131 -5.86 0.64 -16.26
N ARG A 132 -6.95 0.77 -15.50
CA ARG A 132 -8.29 0.29 -15.88
C ARG A 132 -8.95 1.09 -16.99
N VAL A 133 -8.56 2.34 -17.17
CA VAL A 133 -9.14 3.26 -18.15
C VAL A 133 -8.36 3.27 -19.48
N LEU A 134 -7.36 2.40 -19.61
CA LEU A 134 -6.59 2.28 -20.85
C LEU A 134 -7.33 1.43 -21.86
N ASP A 135 -7.53 2.01 -23.03
CA ASP A 135 -7.97 1.32 -24.25
C ASP A 135 -6.75 0.85 -25.04
N GLY A 136 -6.81 -0.34 -25.64
CA GLY A 136 -5.75 -0.84 -26.51
C GLY A 136 -5.37 -2.28 -26.29
N ASP A 137 -4.16 -2.67 -26.74
CA ASP A 137 -3.65 -4.04 -26.59
C ASP A 137 -3.47 -4.40 -25.12
N SER A 138 -4.35 -5.29 -24.65
CA SER A 138 -4.34 -5.75 -23.27
C SER A 138 -3.03 -6.42 -22.83
N SER A 139 -2.28 -7.00 -23.78
CA SER A 139 -1.00 -7.65 -23.50
C SER A 139 0.11 -6.61 -23.24
N GLN A 140 0.11 -5.53 -24.01
CA GLN A 140 1.04 -4.43 -23.81
C GLN A 140 0.76 -3.70 -22.50
N ILE A 141 -0.51 -3.38 -22.22
CA ILE A 141 -0.94 -2.72 -20.99
C ILE A 141 -0.55 -3.55 -19.76
N LYS A 142 -0.79 -4.88 -19.79
CA LYS A 142 -0.36 -5.80 -18.74
C LYS A 142 1.17 -5.82 -18.56
N ARG A 143 1.92 -5.75 -19.65
CA ARG A 143 3.40 -5.71 -19.61
C ARG A 143 3.90 -4.45 -18.91
N GLU A 144 3.29 -3.29 -19.20
CA GLU A 144 3.67 -2.03 -18.55
C GLU A 144 3.33 -2.05 -17.05
N LEU A 145 2.17 -2.55 -16.65
CA LEU A 145 1.84 -2.76 -15.22
C LEU A 145 2.88 -3.70 -14.57
N GLY A 146 3.26 -4.76 -15.26
CA GLY A 146 4.30 -5.69 -14.80
C GLY A 146 5.66 -5.03 -14.59
N LYS A 147 6.05 -4.07 -15.44
CA LYS A 147 7.29 -3.28 -15.29
C LYS A 147 7.22 -2.35 -14.08
N GLN A 148 6.13 -1.62 -13.91
CA GLN A 148 5.93 -0.73 -12.76
C GLN A 148 5.96 -1.50 -11.44
N MET A 149 5.25 -2.63 -11.35
CA MET A 149 5.31 -3.51 -10.18
C MET A 149 6.69 -4.14 -9.98
N GLY A 150 7.42 -4.40 -11.08
CA GLY A 150 8.82 -4.84 -11.05
C GLY A 150 9.73 -3.79 -10.41
N LEU A 151 9.58 -2.52 -10.79
CA LEU A 151 10.33 -1.41 -10.22
C LEU A 151 10.03 -1.26 -8.72
N LEU A 152 8.77 -1.24 -8.30
CA LEU A 152 8.39 -1.20 -6.89
C LEU A 152 8.99 -2.37 -6.10
N THR A 153 8.99 -3.59 -6.67
CA THR A 153 9.61 -4.76 -6.04
C THR A 153 11.13 -4.58 -5.87
N LYS A 154 11.80 -3.98 -6.88
CA LYS A 154 13.23 -3.68 -6.84
C LYS A 154 13.55 -2.68 -5.73
N LEU A 155 12.82 -1.56 -5.67
CA LEU A 155 12.98 -0.52 -4.65
C LEU A 155 12.76 -1.08 -3.24
N ALA A 156 11.67 -1.85 -3.05
CA ALA A 156 11.40 -2.49 -1.77
C ALA A 156 12.61 -3.32 -1.31
N ARG A 157 13.08 -4.25 -2.15
CA ARG A 157 14.09 -5.24 -1.76
C ARG A 157 15.51 -4.70 -1.65
N LYS A 158 15.88 -3.77 -2.55
CA LYS A 158 17.25 -3.25 -2.60
C LYS A 158 17.49 -2.22 -1.52
N ASP A 159 16.50 -1.38 -1.26
CA ASP A 159 16.64 -0.19 -0.44
C ASP A 159 15.89 -0.32 0.91
N ASP A 160 15.39 -1.53 1.24
CA ASP A 160 14.66 -1.88 2.47
C ASP A 160 13.47 -0.95 2.74
N ILE A 161 12.68 -0.68 1.69
CA ILE A 161 11.52 0.21 1.73
C ILE A 161 10.24 -0.60 1.90
N ALA A 162 9.31 -0.14 2.73
CA ALA A 162 7.95 -0.65 2.75
C ALA A 162 7.20 -0.14 1.52
N VAL A 163 6.61 -1.04 0.74
CA VAL A 163 5.75 -0.67 -0.39
C VAL A 163 4.33 -1.13 -0.11
N VAL A 164 3.40 -0.19 -0.15
CA VAL A 164 1.96 -0.44 0.02
C VAL A 164 1.25 -0.09 -1.26
N ILE A 165 0.43 -1.00 -1.75
CA ILE A 165 -0.49 -0.72 -2.84
C ILE A 165 -1.92 -0.94 -2.38
N THR A 166 -2.81 -0.07 -2.79
CA THR A 166 -4.24 -0.32 -2.67
C THR A 166 -4.79 -0.82 -3.99
N ASN A 167 -5.89 -1.55 -3.92
CA ASN A 167 -6.53 -2.10 -5.10
C ASN A 167 -8.05 -2.19 -4.90
N GLN A 168 -8.77 -2.03 -5.99
CA GLN A 168 -10.21 -2.25 -6.04
C GLN A 168 -10.52 -3.70 -6.38
N VAL A 169 -11.75 -4.11 -6.13
CA VAL A 169 -12.26 -5.44 -6.46
C VAL A 169 -13.38 -5.34 -7.50
N TYR A 170 -13.58 -6.40 -8.22
CA TYR A 170 -14.79 -6.64 -8.99
C TYR A 170 -15.51 -7.88 -8.43
N ALA A 171 -16.82 -7.96 -8.64
CA ALA A 171 -17.57 -9.16 -8.29
C ALA A 171 -17.11 -10.31 -9.20
N SER A 172 -16.69 -11.42 -8.60
CA SER A 172 -16.37 -12.62 -9.36
C SER A 172 -17.65 -13.30 -9.83
N PHE A 173 -17.67 -13.76 -11.07
CA PHE A 173 -18.77 -14.58 -11.60
C PHE A 173 -18.68 -16.04 -11.17
N GLU A 174 -17.59 -16.45 -10.52
CA GLU A 174 -17.33 -17.85 -10.17
C GLU A 174 -17.85 -18.29 -8.79
N GLY A 175 -18.56 -17.42 -8.06
CA GLY A 175 -19.18 -17.78 -6.77
C GLY A 175 -19.85 -16.59 -6.08
N GLU A 176 -20.98 -16.85 -5.41
CA GLU A 176 -21.66 -15.83 -4.61
C GLU A 176 -20.73 -15.29 -3.51
N GLY A 177 -20.45 -13.99 -3.53
CA GLY A 177 -19.67 -13.29 -2.51
C GLY A 177 -18.14 -13.33 -2.69
N MET A 178 -17.61 -13.99 -3.72
CA MET A 178 -16.17 -13.90 -4.02
C MET A 178 -15.85 -12.60 -4.73
N VAL A 179 -14.87 -11.86 -4.19
CA VAL A 179 -14.31 -10.66 -4.81
C VAL A 179 -12.86 -10.92 -5.24
N GLU A 180 -12.53 -10.50 -6.46
CA GLU A 180 -11.16 -10.59 -6.95
C GLU A 180 -10.55 -9.20 -7.10
N PRO A 181 -9.26 -9.03 -6.73
CA PRO A 181 -8.57 -7.78 -6.94
C PRO A 181 -8.30 -7.55 -8.44
N VAL A 182 -8.52 -6.33 -8.90
CA VAL A 182 -8.20 -5.90 -10.26
C VAL A 182 -6.70 -6.05 -10.54
N GLY A 183 -6.32 -6.25 -11.82
CA GLY A 183 -4.91 -6.45 -12.20
C GLY A 183 -4.43 -7.91 -12.11
N GLY A 184 -5.30 -8.83 -11.65
CA GLY A 184 -5.16 -10.28 -11.76
C GLY A 184 -3.83 -10.82 -11.22
N THR A 185 -3.25 -11.73 -11.98
CA THR A 185 -2.03 -12.48 -11.61
C THR A 185 -0.81 -11.59 -11.38
N ILE A 186 -0.69 -10.43 -12.04
CA ILE A 186 0.47 -9.54 -11.92
C ILE A 186 0.60 -9.01 -10.50
N LEU A 187 -0.45 -8.42 -9.95
CA LEU A 187 -0.44 -7.90 -8.58
C LEU A 187 -0.37 -9.05 -7.56
N LYS A 188 -1.11 -10.13 -7.81
CA LYS A 188 -1.11 -11.32 -6.95
C LYS A 188 0.28 -11.92 -6.78
N TYR A 189 1.10 -12.03 -7.83
CA TYR A 189 2.45 -12.58 -7.72
C TYR A 189 3.46 -11.62 -7.10
N ARG A 190 3.29 -10.31 -7.31
CA ARG A 190 4.21 -9.30 -6.80
C ARG A 190 3.97 -9.00 -5.32
N SER A 191 2.73 -9.03 -4.84
CA SER A 191 2.39 -8.80 -3.44
C SER A 191 2.71 -10.04 -2.59
N LYS A 192 3.51 -9.86 -1.55
CA LYS A 192 3.89 -10.95 -0.62
C LYS A 192 2.94 -11.02 0.57
N ILE A 193 2.28 -9.92 0.88
CA ILE A 193 1.25 -9.82 1.91
C ILE A 193 0.00 -9.25 1.22
N MET A 194 -1.14 -9.89 1.41
CA MET A 194 -2.42 -9.48 0.83
C MET A 194 -3.50 -9.48 1.90
N ILE A 195 -4.14 -8.36 2.05
CA ILE A 195 -5.20 -8.14 3.03
C ILE A 195 -6.48 -7.71 2.30
N GLU A 196 -7.53 -8.48 2.46
CA GLU A 196 -8.87 -8.12 2.04
C GLU A 196 -9.54 -7.28 3.10
N LEU A 197 -10.24 -6.22 2.68
CA LEU A 197 -10.96 -5.32 3.55
C LEU A 197 -12.45 -5.39 3.26
N GLU A 198 -13.24 -5.53 4.32
CA GLU A 198 -14.69 -5.55 4.27
C GLU A 198 -15.27 -4.41 5.10
N LYS A 199 -16.50 -3.98 4.77
CA LYS A 199 -17.28 -3.09 5.62
C LYS A 199 -17.95 -3.90 6.71
N GLY A 200 -18.04 -3.32 7.91
CA GLY A 200 -18.89 -3.86 8.98
C GLY A 200 -20.30 -3.30 8.93
N ASP A 201 -21.12 -3.77 9.86
CA ASP A 201 -22.55 -3.42 9.94
C ASP A 201 -22.78 -2.08 10.64
N ILE A 202 -21.86 -1.63 11.47
CA ILE A 202 -21.96 -0.36 12.18
C ILE A 202 -21.01 0.70 11.63
N SER A 203 -21.34 1.96 11.86
CA SER A 203 -20.56 3.09 11.37
C SER A 203 -19.10 3.00 11.81
N GLY A 204 -18.18 3.21 10.87
CA GLY A 204 -16.73 3.16 11.12
C GLY A 204 -16.15 1.74 11.20
N GLU A 205 -16.94 0.71 11.43
CA GLU A 205 -16.47 -0.68 11.55
C GLU A 205 -15.97 -1.23 10.22
N ARG A 206 -14.85 -1.94 10.30
CA ARG A 206 -14.21 -2.62 9.17
C ARG A 206 -13.61 -3.94 9.62
N TYR A 207 -13.45 -4.84 8.67
CA TYR A 207 -12.73 -6.10 8.86
C TYR A 207 -11.55 -6.18 7.91
N ALA A 208 -10.43 -6.73 8.42
CA ALA A 208 -9.26 -7.09 7.64
C ALA A 208 -9.06 -8.60 7.68
N ILE A 209 -8.91 -9.22 6.53
CA ILE A 209 -8.75 -10.67 6.36
C ILE A 209 -7.43 -10.93 5.67
N LEU A 210 -6.57 -11.73 6.29
CA LEU A 210 -5.28 -12.11 5.73
C LEU A 210 -5.46 -13.16 4.64
N LYS A 211 -5.21 -12.80 3.40
CA LYS A 211 -5.34 -13.70 2.23
C LYS A 211 -4.01 -14.27 1.76
N ARG A 212 -2.91 -13.65 2.17
CA ARG A 212 -1.55 -14.15 1.91
C ARG A 212 -0.57 -13.53 2.89
N HIS A 213 0.33 -14.33 3.40
CA HIS A 213 1.48 -13.90 4.19
C HIS A 213 2.63 -14.91 4.06
N ARG A 214 3.89 -14.45 4.27
CA ARG A 214 5.07 -15.33 4.15
C ARG A 214 5.20 -16.32 5.31
N SER A 215 4.66 -15.99 6.48
CA SER A 215 4.89 -16.71 7.75
C SER A 215 3.64 -16.85 8.63
N ARG A 216 2.46 -16.49 8.12
CA ARG A 216 1.19 -16.60 8.85
C ARG A 216 0.16 -17.33 8.02
N PRO A 217 -0.76 -18.07 8.66
CA PRO A 217 -1.83 -18.76 7.95
C PRO A 217 -2.82 -17.77 7.32
N GLU A 218 -3.36 -18.16 6.19
CA GLU A 218 -4.45 -17.45 5.52
C GLU A 218 -5.75 -17.56 6.33
N GLY A 219 -6.70 -16.64 6.09
CA GLY A 219 -8.02 -16.66 6.71
C GLY A 219 -8.10 -16.00 8.10
N LEU A 220 -6.97 -15.59 8.69
CA LEU A 220 -7.00 -14.79 9.91
C LEU A 220 -7.78 -13.50 9.66
N ARG A 221 -8.64 -13.12 10.61
CA ARG A 221 -9.51 -11.95 10.52
C ARG A 221 -9.39 -11.09 11.77
N THR A 222 -9.38 -9.78 11.58
CA THR A 222 -9.46 -8.82 12.68
C THR A 222 -10.46 -7.72 12.37
N ARG A 223 -11.03 -7.15 13.42
CA ARG A 223 -11.92 -5.99 13.35
C ARG A 223 -11.13 -4.74 13.69
N PHE A 224 -11.42 -3.64 13.01
CA PHE A 224 -10.89 -2.32 13.33
C PHE A 224 -11.93 -1.24 13.03
N PHE A 225 -11.70 -0.04 13.53
CA PHE A 225 -12.57 1.10 13.33
C PHE A 225 -11.82 2.27 12.68
N ILE A 226 -12.50 2.94 11.76
CA ILE A 226 -12.07 4.24 11.26
C ILE A 226 -12.69 5.30 12.14
N VAL A 227 -11.87 6.06 12.83
CA VAL A 227 -12.26 7.14 13.74
C VAL A 227 -11.57 8.44 13.33
N ASP A 228 -11.93 9.58 13.96
CA ASP A 228 -11.35 10.87 13.60
C ASP A 228 -9.82 10.88 13.74
N SER A 229 -9.28 10.28 14.78
CA SER A 229 -7.83 10.21 15.02
C SER A 229 -7.10 9.10 14.21
N GLY A 230 -7.76 8.46 13.27
CA GLY A 230 -7.14 7.42 12.43
C GLY A 230 -7.83 6.07 12.51
N LEU A 231 -7.08 5.03 12.87
CA LEU A 231 -7.56 3.66 13.02
C LEU A 231 -7.51 3.23 14.49
N ARG A 232 -8.49 2.40 14.89
CA ARG A 232 -8.56 1.86 16.25
C ARG A 232 -8.99 0.41 16.24
#